data_f99378cd3a81f6bee9892ee54eb08016
#
_entry.id   f99378cd3a81f6bee9892ee54eb08016
#
_cell.length_a   1.000
_cell.length_b   1.000
_cell.length_c   1.000
_cell.angle_alpha   90.00
_cell.angle_beta   90.00
_cell.angle_gamma   90.00
#
_symmetry.space_group_name_H-M   'P 1'
#
loop_
_entity.id
_entity.type
_entity.pdbx_description
1 polymer ?
#
loop_
_entity_poly.entity_id
_entity_poly.type
_entity_poly.pdbx_seq_one_letter_code
_entity_poly.pdbx_strand_id
1 'polypeptide(L)'
;MVTIEKIDEAIHRYYKQTHSVVSPDLIKAILYSVDGGGKRIRPRILLEILEGFGVELIDGHYDVAAALEMIHTGSLIHDDLPAMDNDDFRRGRLTNHKKFDEATAVLAGDSLFLDPFDLVVKAGFKADVTVRLIELLSMSAGSFGMVGGQMLDM
;
A
#
# COMPACT_ATOMS: atom_id res chain seq x y z
N MET A 1 -14.05 -16.40 5.89
CA MET A 1 -14.63 -15.33 5.06
C MET A 1 -13.71 -14.11 5.10
N VAL A 2 -13.45 -13.52 3.94
CA VAL A 2 -12.61 -12.30 3.84
C VAL A 2 -13.32 -11.13 4.52
N THR A 3 -12.62 -10.45 5.42
CA THR A 3 -13.10 -9.26 6.11
C THR A 3 -12.28 -8.05 5.65
N ILE A 4 -12.86 -7.22 4.79
CA ILE A 4 -12.16 -6.08 4.18
C ILE A 4 -11.63 -5.10 5.24
N GLU A 5 -12.38 -4.89 6.32
CA GLU A 5 -11.98 -4.02 7.42
C GLU A 5 -10.64 -4.43 8.05
N LYS A 6 -10.32 -5.72 8.07
CA LYS A 6 -9.03 -6.21 8.60
C LYS A 6 -7.84 -5.80 7.74
N ILE A 7 -8.05 -5.51 6.47
CA ILE A 7 -7.00 -4.97 5.59
C ILE A 7 -6.61 -3.57 6.07
N ASP A 8 -7.61 -2.72 6.27
CA ASP A 8 -7.40 -1.35 6.75
C ASP A 8 -6.83 -1.34 8.18
N GLU A 9 -7.32 -2.24 9.03
CA GLU A 9 -6.78 -2.41 10.39
C GLU A 9 -5.31 -2.79 10.37
N ALA A 10 -4.86 -3.64 9.44
CA ALA A 10 -3.46 -4.02 9.32
C ALA A 10 -2.59 -2.81 8.96
N ILE A 11 -3.05 -1.96 8.04
CA ILE A 11 -2.34 -0.73 7.65
C ILE A 11 -2.26 0.24 8.85
N HIS A 12 -3.39 0.48 9.50
CA HIS A 12 -3.44 1.37 10.67
C HIS A 12 -2.58 0.86 11.82
N ARG A 13 -2.58 -0.45 12.07
CA ARG A 13 -1.73 -1.07 13.10
C ARG A 13 -0.26 -0.85 12.80
N TYR A 14 0.15 -0.97 11.54
CA TYR A 14 1.53 -0.70 11.13
C TYR A 14 1.95 0.73 11.47
N TYR A 15 1.13 1.72 11.12
CA TYR A 15 1.45 3.13 11.33
C TYR A 15 1.22 3.62 12.76
N LYS A 16 0.57 2.83 13.60
CA LYS A 16 0.45 3.11 15.05
C LYS A 16 1.68 2.68 15.85
N GLN A 17 2.63 1.99 15.23
CA GLN A 17 3.88 1.66 15.90
C GLN A 17 4.61 2.96 16.25
N THR A 18 4.81 3.17 17.55
CA THR A 18 5.47 4.38 18.04
C THR A 18 6.97 4.25 17.83
N HIS A 19 7.45 4.84 16.76
CA HIS A 19 8.86 5.14 16.61
C HIS A 19 9.03 6.62 16.93
N SER A 20 9.86 6.94 17.90
CA SER A 20 10.07 8.29 18.44
C SER A 20 10.62 9.31 17.44
N VAL A 21 10.86 8.93 16.20
CA VAL A 21 11.54 9.74 15.18
C VAL A 21 10.66 10.01 13.95
N VAL A 22 9.44 9.50 13.90
CA VAL A 22 8.60 9.64 12.70
C VAL A 22 7.83 10.94 12.74
N SER A 23 7.84 11.68 11.64
CA SER A 23 7.03 12.88 11.47
C SER A 23 5.53 12.56 11.55
N PRO A 24 4.78 13.14 12.50
CA PRO A 24 3.33 12.98 12.54
C PRO A 24 2.65 13.46 11.26
N ASP A 25 3.21 14.47 10.60
CA ASP A 25 2.66 15.00 9.34
C ASP A 25 2.78 14.00 8.19
N LEU A 26 3.88 13.23 8.14
CA LEU A 26 4.04 12.17 7.16
C LEU A 26 2.99 11.08 7.35
N ILE A 27 2.82 10.60 8.59
CA ILE A 27 1.81 9.57 8.89
C ILE A 27 0.40 10.07 8.56
N LYS A 28 0.10 11.32 8.89
CA LYS A 28 -1.18 11.94 8.55
C LYS A 28 -1.44 11.95 7.04
N ALA A 29 -0.43 12.29 6.25
CA ALA A 29 -0.54 12.30 4.79
C ALA A 29 -0.72 10.89 4.22
N ILE A 30 0.00 9.90 4.75
CA ILE A 30 -0.14 8.50 4.34
C ILE A 30 -1.57 8.02 4.62
N LEU A 31 -2.06 8.18 5.84
CA LEU A 31 -3.39 7.70 6.24
C LEU A 31 -4.52 8.47 5.55
N TYR A 32 -4.31 9.73 5.22
CA TYR A 32 -5.26 10.51 4.42
C TYR A 32 -5.61 9.79 3.11
N SER A 33 -4.61 9.30 2.39
CA SER A 33 -4.83 8.58 1.12
C SER A 33 -5.32 7.16 1.33
N VAL A 34 -4.82 6.44 2.34
CA VAL A 34 -5.31 5.10 2.70
C VAL A 34 -6.80 5.15 3.02
N ASP A 35 -7.23 6.14 3.81
CA ASP A 35 -8.62 6.28 4.27
C ASP A 35 -9.53 6.98 3.24
N GLY A 36 -8.98 7.37 2.11
CA GLY A 36 -9.71 8.04 1.04
C GLY A 36 -10.74 7.19 0.31
N GLY A 37 -10.94 5.96 0.72
CA GLY A 37 -11.87 5.03 0.09
C GLY A 37 -11.17 4.07 -0.87
N GLY A 38 -11.98 3.32 -1.61
CA GLY A 38 -11.52 2.31 -2.53
C GLY A 38 -12.13 0.95 -2.24
N LYS A 39 -12.21 0.11 -3.27
CA LYS A 39 -12.89 -1.20 -3.19
C LYS A 39 -12.02 -2.30 -2.60
N ARG A 40 -10.74 -2.04 -2.35
CA ARG A 40 -9.78 -3.05 -1.86
C ARG A 40 -9.74 -4.31 -2.74
N ILE A 41 -9.88 -4.14 -4.05
CA ILE A 41 -10.02 -5.28 -5.00
C ILE A 41 -8.76 -6.15 -4.99
N ARG A 42 -7.57 -5.54 -5.06
CA ARG A 42 -6.30 -6.28 -5.12
C ARG A 42 -6.06 -7.14 -3.88
N PRO A 43 -6.09 -6.60 -2.68
CA PRO A 43 -5.94 -7.41 -1.47
C PRO A 43 -7.07 -8.41 -1.29
N ARG A 44 -8.29 -8.08 -1.71
CA ARG A 44 -9.43 -8.99 -1.64
C ARG A 44 -9.22 -10.20 -2.54
N ILE A 45 -8.76 -10.02 -3.77
CA ILE A 45 -8.49 -11.14 -4.69
C ILE A 45 -7.46 -12.08 -4.06
N LEU A 46 -6.38 -11.56 -3.48
CA LEU A 46 -5.37 -12.38 -2.82
C LEU A 46 -6.01 -13.25 -1.71
N LEU A 47 -6.79 -12.64 -0.85
CA LEU A 47 -7.43 -13.34 0.28
C LEU A 47 -8.48 -14.35 -0.18
N GLU A 48 -9.29 -14.01 -1.18
CA GLU A 48 -10.29 -14.93 -1.74
C GLU A 48 -9.63 -16.16 -2.39
N ILE A 49 -8.49 -15.97 -3.07
CA ILE A 49 -7.73 -17.08 -3.65
C ILE A 49 -7.21 -18.01 -2.55
N LEU A 50 -6.67 -17.45 -1.46
CA LEU A 50 -6.20 -18.24 -0.32
C LEU A 50 -7.34 -19.09 0.27
N GLU A 51 -8.50 -18.49 0.49
CA GLU A 51 -9.67 -19.22 0.96
C GLU A 51 -10.11 -20.30 -0.03
N GLY A 52 -10.05 -19.99 -1.32
CA GLY A 52 -10.37 -20.95 -2.38
C GLY A 52 -9.48 -22.19 -2.38
N PHE A 53 -8.23 -22.05 -1.92
CA PHE A 53 -7.31 -23.17 -1.73
C PHE A 53 -7.43 -23.82 -0.34
N GLY A 54 -8.43 -23.46 0.45
CA GLY A 54 -8.67 -24.05 1.76
C GLY A 54 -7.78 -23.50 2.86
N VAL A 55 -7.13 -22.37 2.66
CA VAL A 55 -6.29 -21.73 3.68
C VAL A 55 -7.16 -20.98 4.67
N GLU A 56 -7.00 -21.28 5.95
CA GLU A 56 -7.61 -20.48 7.01
C GLU A 56 -6.86 -19.15 7.16
N LEU A 57 -7.57 -18.04 6.98
CA LEU A 57 -6.93 -16.72 7.02
C LEU A 57 -6.54 -16.33 8.45
N ILE A 58 -5.29 -15.92 8.59
CA ILE A 58 -4.71 -15.39 9.83
C ILE A 58 -4.26 -13.95 9.62
N ASP A 59 -3.89 -13.26 10.69
CA ASP A 59 -3.43 -11.86 10.62
C ASP A 59 -2.28 -11.66 9.63
N GLY A 60 -1.34 -12.60 9.54
CA GLY A 60 -0.24 -12.53 8.59
C GLY A 60 -0.70 -12.47 7.12
N HIS A 61 -1.77 -13.17 6.76
CA HIS A 61 -2.35 -13.09 5.41
C HIS A 61 -2.91 -11.69 5.14
N TYR A 62 -3.58 -11.10 6.13
CA TYR A 62 -4.09 -9.73 6.02
C TYR A 62 -2.95 -8.71 5.95
N ASP A 63 -1.85 -8.95 6.63
CA ASP A 63 -0.66 -8.08 6.53
C ASP A 63 -0.09 -8.08 5.10
N VAL A 64 0.02 -9.25 4.47
CA VAL A 64 0.47 -9.35 3.07
C VAL A 64 -0.52 -8.68 2.11
N ALA A 65 -1.80 -8.89 2.32
CA ALA A 65 -2.85 -8.22 1.54
C ALA A 65 -2.80 -6.69 1.72
N ALA A 66 -2.57 -6.23 2.95
CA ALA A 66 -2.39 -4.82 3.27
C ALA A 66 -1.16 -4.23 2.57
N ALA A 67 -0.06 -4.96 2.54
CA ALA A 67 1.15 -4.55 1.83
C ALA A 67 0.88 -4.29 0.34
N LEU A 68 0.10 -5.14 -0.28
CA LEU A 68 -0.31 -4.98 -1.68
C LEU A 68 -1.14 -3.71 -1.89
N GLU A 69 -2.09 -3.43 -1.01
CA GLU A 69 -2.91 -2.21 -1.07
C GLU A 69 -2.11 -0.95 -0.81
N MET A 70 -1.12 -1.00 0.09
CA MET A 70 -0.23 0.13 0.38
C MET A 70 0.55 0.54 -0.88
N ILE A 71 1.10 -0.42 -1.61
CA ILE A 71 1.80 -0.15 -2.87
C ILE A 71 0.84 0.51 -3.87
N HIS A 72 -0.36 -0.02 -4.00
CA HIS A 72 -1.37 0.56 -4.88
C HIS A 72 -1.69 2.01 -4.49
N THR A 73 -1.93 2.27 -3.21
CA THR A 73 -2.22 3.62 -2.72
C THR A 73 -1.05 4.57 -2.99
N GLY A 74 0.18 4.13 -2.76
CA GLY A 74 1.38 4.91 -3.09
C GLY A 74 1.46 5.27 -4.57
N SER A 75 1.12 4.32 -5.44
CA SER A 75 1.09 4.58 -6.88
C SER A 75 0.07 5.65 -7.27
N LEU A 76 -1.09 5.67 -6.61
CA LEU A 76 -2.11 6.68 -6.86
C LEU A 76 -1.66 8.07 -6.41
N ILE A 77 -1.00 8.18 -5.26
CA ILE A 77 -0.45 9.45 -4.78
C ILE A 77 0.53 10.03 -5.79
N HIS A 78 1.45 9.20 -6.29
CA HIS A 78 2.44 9.64 -7.28
C HIS A 78 1.81 9.97 -8.64
N ASP A 79 0.84 9.19 -9.09
CA ASP A 79 0.14 9.45 -10.36
C ASP A 79 -0.59 10.80 -10.35
N ASP A 80 -1.10 11.23 -9.20
CA ASP A 80 -1.83 12.48 -9.07
C ASP A 80 -0.92 13.72 -9.10
N LEU A 81 0.39 13.55 -8.90
CA LEU A 81 1.34 14.67 -8.86
C LEU A 81 1.35 15.47 -10.17
N PRO A 82 1.68 16.79 -10.11
CA PRO A 82 1.76 17.63 -11.31
C PRO A 82 2.68 17.09 -12.41
N ALA A 83 3.76 16.39 -12.04
CA ALA A 83 4.68 15.78 -12.98
C ALA A 83 4.11 14.54 -13.68
N MET A 84 3.01 14.02 -13.22
CA MET A 84 2.33 12.84 -13.74
C MET A 84 0.98 13.25 -14.34
N ASP A 85 -0.14 12.79 -13.78
CA ASP A 85 -1.48 13.09 -14.30
C ASP A 85 -1.99 14.48 -13.91
N ASN A 86 -1.38 15.13 -12.93
CA ASN A 86 -1.73 16.48 -12.44
C ASN A 86 -3.20 16.59 -12.03
N ASP A 87 -3.67 15.67 -11.21
CA ASP A 87 -5.04 15.65 -10.74
C ASP A 87 -5.20 16.42 -9.43
N ASP A 88 -6.27 17.22 -9.35
CA ASP A 88 -6.61 17.96 -8.12
C ASP A 88 -7.50 17.15 -7.19
N PHE A 89 -8.29 16.24 -7.73
CA PHE A 89 -9.27 15.44 -6.98
C PHE A 89 -9.17 13.96 -7.32
N ARG A 90 -9.43 13.14 -6.31
CA ARG A 90 -9.60 11.70 -6.43
C ARG A 90 -10.74 11.26 -5.52
N ARG A 91 -11.74 10.56 -6.10
CA ARG A 91 -12.94 10.10 -5.38
C ARG A 91 -13.65 11.24 -4.62
N GLY A 92 -13.72 12.42 -5.25
CA GLY A 92 -14.40 13.59 -4.67
C GLY A 92 -13.63 14.31 -3.56
N ARG A 93 -12.39 13.91 -3.28
CA ARG A 93 -11.52 14.54 -2.28
C ARG A 93 -10.29 15.14 -2.95
N LEU A 94 -9.71 16.15 -2.33
CA LEU A 94 -8.42 16.69 -2.79
C LEU A 94 -7.38 15.57 -2.83
N THR A 95 -6.56 15.56 -3.88
CA THR A 95 -5.39 14.66 -3.95
C THR A 95 -4.38 15.02 -2.88
N ASN A 96 -3.47 14.09 -2.59
CA ASN A 96 -2.54 14.25 -1.47
C ASN A 96 -1.71 15.54 -1.57
N HIS A 97 -1.15 15.83 -2.76
CA HIS A 97 -0.35 17.03 -2.95
C HIS A 97 -1.16 18.34 -2.88
N LYS A 98 -2.46 18.28 -3.15
CA LYS A 98 -3.34 19.43 -2.99
C LYS A 98 -3.79 19.63 -1.54
N LYS A 99 -3.99 18.54 -0.81
CA LYS A 99 -4.36 18.58 0.61
C LYS A 99 -3.19 19.04 1.48
N PHE A 100 -1.98 18.57 1.18
CA PHE A 100 -0.76 18.89 1.92
C PHE A 100 0.16 19.76 1.06
N ASP A 101 1.16 19.17 0.41
CA ASP A 101 2.02 19.78 -0.60
C ASP A 101 2.70 18.69 -1.44
N GLU A 102 3.42 19.08 -2.48
CA GLU A 102 4.05 18.14 -3.40
C GLU A 102 5.14 17.30 -2.70
N ALA A 103 5.98 17.93 -1.90
CA ALA A 103 7.07 17.22 -1.20
C ALA A 103 6.50 16.16 -0.25
N THR A 104 5.48 16.52 0.52
CA THR A 104 4.79 15.59 1.43
C THR A 104 4.17 14.43 0.65
N ALA A 105 3.53 14.70 -0.48
CA ALA A 105 2.95 13.66 -1.33
C ALA A 105 4.01 12.71 -1.90
N VAL A 106 5.14 13.23 -2.35
CA VAL A 106 6.26 12.39 -2.82
C VAL A 106 6.71 11.44 -1.70
N LEU A 107 6.94 11.98 -0.51
CA LEU A 107 7.42 11.17 0.63
C LEU A 107 6.37 10.20 1.14
N ALA A 108 5.10 10.56 1.14
CA ALA A 108 4.01 9.65 1.49
C ALA A 108 3.94 8.46 0.51
N GLY A 109 4.05 8.72 -0.77
CA GLY A 109 4.10 7.67 -1.79
C GLY A 109 5.34 6.78 -1.65
N ASP A 110 6.52 7.37 -1.40
CA ASP A 110 7.76 6.63 -1.16
C ASP A 110 7.61 5.68 0.05
N SER A 111 7.02 6.18 1.13
CA SER A 111 6.77 5.37 2.33
C SER A 111 5.88 4.18 2.01
N LEU A 112 4.81 4.39 1.26
CA LEU A 112 3.87 3.34 0.87
C LEU A 112 4.47 2.33 -0.13
N PHE A 113 5.60 2.63 -0.76
CA PHE A 113 6.36 1.67 -1.57
C PHE A 113 7.36 0.87 -0.73
N LEU A 114 7.94 1.44 0.31
CA LEU A 114 8.99 0.81 1.10
C LEU A 114 8.46 0.10 2.36
N ASP A 115 7.54 0.71 3.09
CA ASP A 115 6.97 0.16 4.31
C ASP A 115 6.29 -1.21 4.12
N PRO A 116 5.66 -1.52 2.97
CA PRO A 116 5.08 -2.84 2.74
C PRO A 116 6.06 -4.00 2.91
N PHE A 117 7.33 -3.81 2.56
CA PHE A 117 8.34 -4.86 2.73
C PHE A 117 8.61 -5.15 4.20
N ASP A 118 8.65 -4.12 5.04
CA ASP A 118 8.76 -4.28 6.48
C ASP A 118 7.54 -4.99 7.07
N LEU A 119 6.35 -4.63 6.61
CA LEU A 119 5.11 -5.28 7.03
C LEU A 119 5.10 -6.77 6.69
N VAL A 120 5.55 -7.14 5.48
CA VAL A 120 5.65 -8.54 5.06
C VAL A 120 6.65 -9.31 5.91
N VAL A 121 7.79 -8.72 6.23
CA VAL A 121 8.80 -9.35 7.13
C VAL A 121 8.19 -9.62 8.51
N LYS A 122 7.36 -8.70 9.00
CA LYS A 122 6.73 -8.80 10.34
C LYS A 122 5.47 -9.68 10.35
N ALA A 123 5.02 -10.17 9.20
CA ALA A 123 3.81 -10.98 9.11
C ALA A 123 3.92 -12.37 9.77
N GLY A 124 5.14 -12.80 10.09
CA GLY A 124 5.39 -14.01 10.87
C GLY A 124 5.44 -15.32 10.07
N PHE A 125 5.58 -15.26 8.76
CA PHE A 125 5.78 -16.44 7.93
C PHE A 125 7.21 -16.97 8.02
N LYS A 126 7.44 -18.21 7.58
CA LYS A 126 8.78 -18.78 7.50
C LYS A 126 9.67 -17.93 6.59
N ALA A 127 10.97 -17.92 6.86
CA ALA A 127 11.92 -17.08 6.15
C ALA A 127 11.93 -17.30 4.63
N ASP A 128 11.82 -18.54 4.17
CA ASP A 128 11.76 -18.88 2.75
C ASP A 128 10.48 -18.33 2.08
N VAL A 129 9.35 -18.41 2.76
CA VAL A 129 8.07 -17.83 2.29
C VAL A 129 8.18 -16.31 2.25
N THR A 130 8.71 -15.69 3.30
CA THR A 130 8.89 -14.24 3.37
C THR A 130 9.77 -13.72 2.25
N VAL A 131 10.91 -14.36 1.99
CA VAL A 131 11.82 -14.00 0.89
C VAL A 131 11.08 -14.08 -0.46
N ARG A 132 10.31 -15.13 -0.68
CA ARG A 132 9.56 -15.31 -1.92
C ARG A 132 8.47 -14.23 -2.10
N LEU A 133 7.77 -13.88 -1.01
CA LEU A 133 6.78 -12.79 -1.03
C LEU A 133 7.41 -11.45 -1.38
N ILE A 134 8.56 -11.14 -0.79
CA ILE A 134 9.31 -9.91 -1.09
C ILE A 134 9.77 -9.91 -2.55
N GLU A 135 10.28 -11.02 -3.06
CA GLU A 135 10.66 -11.15 -4.47
C GLU A 135 9.49 -10.86 -5.40
N LEU A 136 8.32 -11.48 -5.15
CA LEU A 136 7.12 -11.29 -5.97
C LEU A 136 6.62 -9.84 -5.92
N LEU A 137 6.57 -9.23 -4.73
CA LEU A 137 6.15 -7.85 -4.57
C LEU A 137 7.10 -6.89 -5.30
N SER A 138 8.40 -7.07 -5.13
CA SER A 138 9.39 -6.19 -5.76
C SER A 138 9.37 -6.30 -7.28
N MET A 139 9.25 -7.50 -7.83
CA MET A 139 9.14 -7.70 -9.27
C MET A 139 7.84 -7.09 -9.83
N SER A 140 6.72 -7.27 -9.11
CA SER A 140 5.42 -6.76 -9.57
C SER A 140 5.31 -5.24 -9.50
N ALA A 141 5.97 -4.62 -8.54
CA ALA A 141 5.90 -3.16 -8.34
C ALA A 141 7.00 -2.39 -9.08
N GLY A 142 8.13 -3.03 -9.36
CA GLY A 142 9.32 -2.37 -9.89
C GLY A 142 9.31 -2.16 -11.41
N SER A 143 10.51 -2.08 -11.96
CA SER A 143 10.74 -1.79 -13.39
C SER A 143 10.13 -2.83 -14.34
N PHE A 144 9.99 -4.06 -13.88
CA PHE A 144 9.42 -5.16 -14.67
C PHE A 144 7.92 -5.33 -14.45
N GLY A 145 7.29 -4.45 -13.70
CA GLY A 145 5.86 -4.47 -13.38
C GLY A 145 5.26 -3.08 -13.42
N MET A 146 4.72 -2.62 -12.31
CA MET A 146 3.95 -1.39 -12.20
C MET A 146 4.71 -0.15 -12.69
N VAL A 147 5.95 0.06 -12.26
CA VAL A 147 6.76 1.22 -12.68
C VAL A 147 7.05 1.16 -14.18
N GLY A 148 7.44 0.00 -14.69
CA GLY A 148 7.69 -0.18 -16.12
C GLY A 148 6.42 0.04 -16.96
N GLY A 149 5.28 -0.46 -16.48
CA GLY A 149 3.98 -0.23 -17.13
C GLY A 149 3.61 1.24 -17.18
N GLN A 150 3.86 1.98 -16.12
CA GLN A 150 3.62 3.43 -16.09
C GLN A 150 4.46 4.16 -17.14
N MET A 151 5.70 3.77 -17.31
CA MET A 151 6.58 4.35 -18.34
C MET A 151 6.07 4.07 -19.76
N LEU A 152 5.50 2.88 -19.99
CA LEU A 152 4.94 2.53 -21.30
C LEU A 152 3.65 3.30 -21.63
N ASP A 153 2.89 3.70 -20.61
CA ASP A 153 1.65 4.45 -20.76
C ASP A 153 1.86 5.96 -21.01
N MET A 154 3.05 6.44 -20.83
CA MET A 154 3.36 7.86 -21.00
C MET A 154 3.57 8.27 -22.46
#